data_2f21057da66e37e60a3bfa45561deec1
#
_entry.id   2f21057da66e37e60a3bfa45561deec1
#
_cell.length_a   1.000
_cell.length_b   1.000
_cell.length_c   1.000
_cell.angle_alpha   90.00
_cell.angle_beta   90.00
_cell.angle_gamma   90.00
#
_symmetry.space_group_name_H-M   'P 1'
#
loop_
_entity.id
_entity.type
_entity.pdbx_description
1 polymer ?
#
loop_
_entity_poly.entity_id
_entity_poly.type
_entity_poly.pdbx_seq_one_letter_code
_entity_poly.pdbx_strand_id
1 'polypeptide(L)'
;ESQRFGSDSGIGQLATAMCDGDIEKTHELLKRGLPDVLYHPLESPDSLAQKLFQPYLPLVAALKNQQAITDILKAFDQYRVLCALREGNYGVFSINQRLSVLLQRALLLAEDSSNVWFHGRPVMVTQNDYTLGVFNGDIGITLEEDDGFYVYFPARDGEPMRVSAARLAHSETALALTIHKSQGSEFKQVAVVLPKEDTPILTRELLYTGITRAK
;
A
#
# COMPACT_ATOMS: atom_id res chain seq x y z
N GLU A 1 -6.40 14.23 20.83
CA GLU A 1 -7.00 14.87 19.65
C GLU A 1 -5.95 14.97 18.55
N SER A 2 -6.20 14.32 17.43
CA SER A 2 -5.36 14.47 16.24
C SER A 2 -5.60 15.87 15.65
N GLN A 3 -4.68 16.79 15.83
CA GLN A 3 -4.72 18.14 15.22
C GLN A 3 -4.54 18.11 13.69
N ARG A 4 -4.50 16.95 13.08
CA ARG A 4 -4.06 16.73 11.71
C ARG A 4 -5.17 16.88 10.66
N PHE A 5 -6.39 16.53 11.02
CA PHE A 5 -7.57 16.68 10.17
C PHE A 5 -8.45 17.78 10.75
N GLY A 6 -8.78 18.80 9.93
CA GLY A 6 -9.76 19.80 10.34
C GLY A 6 -11.11 19.16 10.67
N SER A 7 -11.88 19.77 11.55
CA SER A 7 -13.24 19.33 11.90
C SER A 7 -14.17 19.17 10.69
N ASP A 8 -13.82 19.79 9.58
CA ASP A 8 -14.61 19.82 8.35
C ASP A 8 -14.18 18.72 7.33
N SER A 9 -13.05 18.01 7.58
CA SER A 9 -12.66 16.89 6.71
C SER A 9 -13.51 15.66 7.00
N GLY A 10 -13.89 14.93 5.96
CA GLY A 10 -14.65 13.68 6.09
C GLY A 10 -13.85 12.63 6.86
N ILE A 11 -12.53 12.53 6.60
CA ILE A 11 -11.63 11.64 7.35
C ILE A 11 -11.65 12.01 8.84
N GLY A 12 -11.58 13.30 9.19
CA GLY A 12 -11.62 13.76 10.58
C GLY A 12 -12.94 13.42 11.26
N GLN A 13 -14.08 13.66 10.61
CA GLN A 13 -15.41 13.31 11.12
C GLN A 13 -15.57 11.80 11.35
N LEU A 14 -15.12 10.99 10.36
CA LEU A 14 -15.17 9.54 10.45
C LEU A 14 -14.26 9.01 11.56
N ALA A 15 -13.04 9.54 11.68
CA ALA A 15 -12.09 9.19 12.73
C ALA A 15 -12.66 9.48 14.14
N THR A 16 -13.29 10.65 14.32
CA THR A 16 -13.92 11.02 15.58
C THR A 16 -15.08 10.08 15.92
N ALA A 17 -16.01 9.84 14.99
CA ALA A 17 -17.13 8.93 15.21
C ALA A 17 -16.67 7.50 15.58
N MET A 18 -15.60 7.01 14.95
CA MET A 18 -15.01 5.70 15.26
C MET A 18 -14.36 5.69 16.66
N CYS A 19 -13.63 6.73 17.05
CA CYS A 19 -13.04 6.84 18.38
C CYS A 19 -14.10 6.87 19.49
N ASP A 20 -15.17 7.62 19.27
CA ASP A 20 -16.28 7.74 20.22
C ASP A 20 -17.13 6.45 20.29
N GLY A 21 -16.94 5.54 19.32
CA GLY A 21 -17.73 4.31 19.19
C GLY A 21 -19.16 4.55 18.75
N ASP A 22 -19.41 5.68 18.10
CA ASP A 22 -20.71 6.04 17.55
C ASP A 22 -20.93 5.31 16.22
N ILE A 23 -21.53 4.11 16.32
CA ILE A 23 -21.78 3.22 15.18
C ILE A 23 -22.79 3.86 14.21
N GLU A 24 -23.85 4.51 14.76
CA GLU A 24 -24.89 5.11 13.93
C GLU A 24 -24.33 6.25 13.10
N LYS A 25 -23.59 7.15 13.71
CA LYS A 25 -22.91 8.26 13.03
C LYS A 25 -21.86 7.78 12.03
N THR A 26 -21.09 6.74 12.38
CA THR A 26 -20.12 6.13 11.46
C THR A 26 -20.80 5.61 10.19
N HIS A 27 -21.91 4.88 10.33
CA HIS A 27 -22.70 4.40 9.21
C HIS A 27 -23.35 5.53 8.40
N GLU A 28 -23.86 6.57 9.08
CA GLU A 28 -24.42 7.74 8.39
C GLU A 28 -23.36 8.42 7.52
N LEU A 29 -22.17 8.69 8.08
CA LEU A 29 -21.07 9.32 7.36
C LEU A 29 -20.64 8.50 6.13
N LEU A 30 -20.50 7.19 6.26
CA LEU A 30 -20.14 6.30 5.15
C LEU A 30 -21.22 6.26 4.06
N LYS A 31 -22.53 6.28 4.43
CA LYS A 31 -23.64 6.26 3.47
C LYS A 31 -23.87 7.59 2.78
N ARG A 32 -23.70 8.69 3.51
CA ARG A 32 -23.89 10.05 2.98
C ARG A 32 -22.90 10.40 1.88
N GLY A 33 -21.73 9.74 1.89
CA GLY A 33 -20.60 10.10 1.03
C GLY A 33 -19.91 11.38 1.53
N LEU A 34 -18.61 11.34 1.61
CA LEU A 34 -17.77 12.45 2.03
C LEU A 34 -16.80 12.79 0.90
N PRO A 35 -16.37 14.06 0.74
CA PRO A 35 -15.53 14.45 -0.38
C PRO A 35 -14.20 13.69 -0.47
N ASP A 36 -13.68 13.28 0.70
CA ASP A 36 -12.38 12.64 0.91
C ASP A 36 -12.49 11.18 1.39
N VAL A 37 -13.72 10.62 1.50
CA VAL A 37 -13.94 9.23 1.91
C VAL A 37 -14.91 8.55 0.94
N LEU A 38 -14.46 7.47 0.33
CA LEU A 38 -15.29 6.61 -0.51
C LEU A 38 -15.52 5.27 0.20
N TYR A 39 -16.77 4.88 0.31
CA TYR A 39 -17.16 3.58 0.84
C TYR A 39 -17.60 2.65 -0.30
N HIS A 40 -17.02 1.47 -0.33
CA HIS A 40 -17.41 0.41 -1.27
C HIS A 40 -17.81 -0.84 -0.48
N PRO A 41 -18.97 -1.44 -0.77
CA PRO A 41 -19.28 -2.77 -0.27
C PRO A 41 -18.20 -3.77 -0.69
N LEU A 42 -17.94 -4.74 0.19
CA LEU A 42 -16.95 -5.77 -0.08
C LEU A 42 -17.42 -6.66 -1.23
N GLU A 43 -16.62 -6.77 -2.26
CA GLU A 43 -16.85 -7.56 -3.47
C GLU A 43 -16.03 -8.86 -3.45
N SER A 44 -16.11 -9.63 -4.55
CA SER A 44 -15.19 -10.76 -4.73
C SER A 44 -13.73 -10.28 -4.68
N PRO A 45 -12.80 -11.11 -4.22
CA PRO A 45 -11.39 -10.72 -4.11
C PRO A 45 -10.79 -10.23 -5.43
N ASP A 46 -11.21 -10.78 -6.57
CA ASP A 46 -10.69 -10.39 -7.89
C ASP A 46 -11.28 -9.05 -8.37
N SER A 47 -12.59 -8.83 -8.16
CA SER A 47 -13.22 -7.54 -8.46
C SER A 47 -12.64 -6.42 -7.57
N LEU A 48 -12.44 -6.71 -6.29
CA LEU A 48 -11.80 -5.79 -5.37
C LEU A 48 -10.38 -5.45 -5.83
N ALA A 49 -9.57 -6.45 -6.20
CA ALA A 49 -8.21 -6.22 -6.65
C ALA A 49 -8.14 -5.31 -7.88
N GLN A 50 -9.07 -5.48 -8.84
CA GLN A 50 -9.16 -4.58 -10.00
C GLN A 50 -9.42 -3.13 -9.60
N LYS A 51 -10.32 -2.89 -8.64
CA LYS A 51 -10.59 -1.54 -8.13
C LYS A 51 -9.39 -0.96 -7.38
N LEU A 52 -8.77 -1.77 -6.52
CA LEU A 52 -7.58 -1.38 -5.77
C LEU A 52 -6.37 -1.11 -6.67
N PHE A 53 -6.34 -1.67 -7.87
CA PHE A 53 -5.26 -1.46 -8.82
C PHE A 53 -5.36 -0.13 -9.57
N GLN A 54 -6.55 0.42 -9.76
CA GLN A 54 -6.74 1.65 -10.55
C GLN A 54 -5.86 2.83 -10.09
N PRO A 55 -5.72 3.13 -8.79
CA PRO A 55 -4.85 4.21 -8.35
C PRO A 55 -3.34 3.95 -8.56
N TYR A 56 -2.93 2.73 -8.96
CA TYR A 56 -1.54 2.43 -9.34
C TYR A 56 -1.23 2.71 -10.83
N LEU A 57 -2.22 3.09 -11.65
CA LEU A 57 -1.98 3.41 -13.06
C LEU A 57 -0.94 4.52 -13.30
N PRO A 58 -0.81 5.56 -12.44
CA PRO A 58 0.28 6.52 -12.55
C PRO A 58 1.67 5.89 -12.38
N LEU A 59 1.82 4.90 -11.48
CA LEU A 59 3.05 4.12 -11.33
C LEU A 59 3.34 3.32 -12.62
N VAL A 60 2.32 2.64 -13.17
CA VAL A 60 2.46 1.89 -14.44
C VAL A 60 2.92 2.81 -15.57
N ALA A 61 2.33 4.01 -15.66
CA ALA A 61 2.72 5.00 -16.67
C ALA A 61 4.18 5.47 -16.47
N ALA A 62 4.59 5.73 -15.24
CA ALA A 62 5.96 6.15 -14.91
C ALA A 62 6.99 5.06 -15.30
N LEU A 63 6.68 3.78 -15.01
CA LEU A 63 7.51 2.63 -15.37
C LEU A 63 7.60 2.44 -16.88
N LYS A 64 6.46 2.44 -17.59
CA LYS A 64 6.42 2.29 -19.06
C LYS A 64 7.17 3.39 -19.81
N ASN A 65 7.10 4.61 -19.29
CA ASN A 65 7.75 5.77 -19.88
C ASN A 65 9.21 5.92 -19.41
N GLN A 66 9.73 4.96 -18.65
CA GLN A 66 11.11 4.96 -18.13
C GLN A 66 11.46 6.31 -17.47
N GLN A 67 10.54 6.84 -16.67
CA GLN A 67 10.77 8.10 -15.98
C GLN A 67 11.94 8.00 -15.00
N ALA A 68 12.42 9.14 -14.52
CA ALA A 68 13.45 9.15 -13.49
C ALA A 68 13.02 8.34 -12.25
N ILE A 69 13.97 7.64 -11.62
CA ILE A 69 13.73 6.76 -10.47
C ILE A 69 12.98 7.51 -9.35
N THR A 70 13.33 8.77 -9.12
CA THR A 70 12.66 9.64 -8.15
C THR A 70 11.17 9.84 -8.46
N ASP A 71 10.80 9.92 -9.73
CA ASP A 71 9.42 10.12 -10.15
C ASP A 71 8.62 8.82 -10.08
N ILE A 72 9.24 7.67 -10.39
CA ILE A 72 8.67 6.34 -10.17
C ILE A 72 8.37 6.13 -8.68
N LEU A 73 9.34 6.43 -7.80
CA LEU A 73 9.16 6.32 -6.35
C LEU A 73 8.05 7.25 -5.83
N LYS A 74 8.00 8.50 -6.31
CA LYS A 74 6.93 9.45 -5.97
C LYS A 74 5.56 8.97 -6.45
N ALA A 75 5.47 8.42 -7.67
CA ALA A 75 4.21 7.88 -8.20
C ALA A 75 3.70 6.73 -7.33
N PHE A 76 4.59 5.86 -6.86
CA PHE A 76 4.24 4.77 -5.97
C PHE A 76 3.78 5.25 -4.58
N ASP A 77 4.39 6.30 -4.04
CA ASP A 77 4.09 6.83 -2.71
C ASP A 77 2.75 7.58 -2.60
N GLN A 78 2.11 7.89 -3.75
CA GLN A 78 0.81 8.57 -3.75
C GLN A 78 -0.33 7.75 -3.15
N TYR A 79 -0.25 6.41 -3.25
CA TYR A 79 -1.35 5.52 -2.88
C TYR A 79 -0.85 4.26 -2.20
N ARG A 80 -1.63 3.76 -1.23
CA ARG A 80 -1.33 2.50 -0.56
C ARG A 80 -2.60 1.72 -0.20
N VAL A 81 -2.56 0.40 -0.39
CA VAL A 81 -3.58 -0.51 0.13
C VAL A 81 -3.18 -0.96 1.53
N LEU A 82 -4.09 -0.80 2.49
CA LEU A 82 -3.90 -1.17 3.89
C LEU A 82 -4.93 -2.25 4.25
N CYS A 83 -4.48 -3.44 4.58
CA CYS A 83 -5.34 -4.55 4.99
C CYS A 83 -5.35 -4.70 6.50
N ALA A 84 -6.51 -4.98 7.07
CA ALA A 84 -6.63 -5.31 8.50
C ALA A 84 -5.95 -6.65 8.82
N LEU A 85 -6.01 -7.63 7.89
CA LEU A 85 -5.48 -8.97 8.06
C LEU A 85 -4.25 -9.22 7.21
N ARG A 86 -3.40 -10.16 7.66
CA ARG A 86 -2.27 -10.66 6.89
C ARG A 86 -2.68 -11.78 5.94
N GLU A 87 -3.53 -12.68 6.39
CA GLU A 87 -3.97 -13.89 5.69
C GLU A 87 -5.44 -13.81 5.28
N GLY A 88 -5.88 -14.80 4.48
CA GLY A 88 -7.23 -14.88 3.95
C GLY A 88 -7.40 -14.12 2.64
N ASN A 89 -8.60 -14.23 2.06
CA ASN A 89 -8.90 -13.68 0.72
C ASN A 89 -8.74 -12.15 0.63
N TYR A 90 -8.92 -11.46 1.75
CA TYR A 90 -8.83 -10.00 1.88
C TYR A 90 -7.59 -9.56 2.70
N GLY A 91 -6.69 -10.49 2.96
CA GLY A 91 -5.42 -10.24 3.64
C GLY A 91 -4.32 -9.79 2.69
N VAL A 92 -3.24 -9.27 3.27
CA VAL A 92 -2.09 -8.72 2.55
C VAL A 92 -1.53 -9.68 1.51
N PHE A 93 -1.36 -10.96 1.85
CA PHE A 93 -0.76 -11.93 0.92
C PHE A 93 -1.60 -12.12 -0.34
N SER A 94 -2.90 -12.35 -0.18
CA SER A 94 -3.83 -12.56 -1.28
C SER A 94 -3.99 -11.30 -2.15
N ILE A 95 -4.09 -10.13 -1.51
CA ILE A 95 -4.20 -8.85 -2.23
C ILE A 95 -2.91 -8.55 -2.99
N ASN A 96 -1.73 -8.70 -2.36
CA ASN A 96 -0.45 -8.50 -3.04
C ASN A 96 -0.28 -9.43 -4.24
N GLN A 97 -0.66 -10.71 -4.12
CA GLN A 97 -0.59 -11.66 -5.23
C GLN A 97 -1.43 -11.18 -6.42
N ARG A 98 -2.70 -10.80 -6.19
CA ARG A 98 -3.59 -10.31 -7.24
C ARG A 98 -3.11 -9.00 -7.86
N LEU A 99 -2.69 -8.05 -7.03
CA LEU A 99 -2.16 -6.77 -7.51
C LEU A 99 -0.87 -6.96 -8.31
N SER A 100 0.01 -7.90 -7.92
CA SER A 100 1.23 -8.22 -8.68
C SER A 100 0.92 -8.75 -10.07
N VAL A 101 -0.06 -9.66 -10.20
CA VAL A 101 -0.53 -10.15 -11.50
C VAL A 101 -1.06 -9.00 -12.37
N LEU A 102 -1.87 -8.12 -11.80
CA LEU A 102 -2.39 -6.96 -12.54
C LEU A 102 -1.27 -6.00 -12.96
N LEU A 103 -0.27 -5.79 -12.11
CA LEU A 103 0.88 -4.94 -12.42
C LEU A 103 1.73 -5.55 -13.55
N GLN A 104 2.04 -6.85 -13.49
CA GLN A 104 2.77 -7.55 -14.54
C GLN A 104 2.03 -7.47 -15.88
N ARG A 105 0.71 -7.74 -15.90
CA ARG A 105 -0.12 -7.60 -17.10
C ARG A 105 -0.11 -6.17 -17.64
N ALA A 106 -0.26 -5.18 -16.78
CA ALA A 106 -0.24 -3.79 -17.18
C ALA A 106 1.10 -3.37 -17.77
N LEU A 107 2.21 -3.96 -17.30
CA LEU A 107 3.56 -3.73 -17.82
C LEU A 107 3.91 -4.63 -19.04
N LEU A 108 3.00 -5.52 -19.45
CA LEU A 108 3.20 -6.50 -20.52
C LEU A 108 4.36 -7.48 -20.24
N LEU A 109 4.60 -7.78 -18.97
CA LEU A 109 5.58 -8.75 -18.54
C LEU A 109 5.01 -10.17 -18.65
N ALA A 110 5.88 -11.15 -18.86
CA ALA A 110 5.50 -12.55 -18.75
C ALA A 110 5.05 -12.87 -17.32
N GLU A 111 3.93 -13.58 -17.16
CA GLU A 111 3.48 -14.06 -15.86
C GLU A 111 4.33 -15.30 -15.48
N ASP A 112 5.54 -15.06 -15.01
CA ASP A 112 6.40 -16.12 -14.47
C ASP A 112 6.22 -16.22 -12.96
N SER A 113 5.42 -17.19 -12.54
CA SER A 113 5.18 -17.46 -11.11
C SER A 113 6.40 -18.03 -10.38
N SER A 114 7.42 -18.48 -11.11
CA SER A 114 8.66 -18.99 -10.54
C SER A 114 9.64 -17.86 -10.17
N ASN A 115 9.54 -16.71 -10.81
CA ASN A 115 10.40 -15.58 -10.54
C ASN A 115 9.77 -14.61 -9.55
N VAL A 116 10.34 -14.56 -8.36
CA VAL A 116 9.91 -13.64 -7.30
C VAL A 116 10.16 -12.18 -7.70
N TRP A 117 11.18 -11.91 -8.51
CA TRP A 117 11.60 -10.57 -8.94
C TRP A 117 11.06 -10.24 -10.33
N PHE A 118 10.43 -9.09 -10.47
CA PHE A 118 9.97 -8.56 -11.75
C PHE A 118 10.08 -7.02 -11.77
N HIS A 119 10.20 -6.47 -12.97
CA HIS A 119 10.26 -5.02 -13.19
C HIS A 119 9.00 -4.31 -12.63
N GLY A 120 9.20 -3.29 -11.80
CA GLY A 120 8.13 -2.53 -11.18
C GLY A 120 7.59 -3.11 -9.87
N ARG A 121 8.11 -4.28 -9.39
CA ARG A 121 7.68 -4.86 -8.13
C ARG A 121 8.05 -3.97 -6.95
N PRO A 122 7.08 -3.43 -6.17
CA PRO A 122 7.38 -2.78 -4.91
C PRO A 122 7.70 -3.82 -3.84
N VAL A 123 8.71 -3.55 -3.04
CA VAL A 123 9.12 -4.42 -1.95
C VAL A 123 9.31 -3.64 -0.65
N MET A 124 9.02 -4.30 0.47
CA MET A 124 9.33 -3.80 1.80
C MET A 124 10.35 -4.73 2.46
N VAL A 125 11.39 -4.15 3.03
CA VAL A 125 12.37 -4.85 3.87
C VAL A 125 11.69 -5.29 5.16
N THR A 126 11.88 -6.56 5.55
CA THR A 126 11.25 -7.13 6.74
C THR A 126 12.22 -7.34 7.91
N GLN A 127 13.52 -7.14 7.67
CA GLN A 127 14.58 -7.26 8.67
C GLN A 127 15.70 -6.28 8.35
N ASN A 128 16.31 -5.69 9.40
CA ASN A 128 17.45 -4.81 9.23
C ASN A 128 18.65 -5.54 8.61
N ASP A 129 19.27 -4.93 7.61
CA ASP A 129 20.56 -5.34 7.08
C ASP A 129 21.52 -4.14 7.09
N TYR A 130 22.37 -4.09 8.09
CA TYR A 130 23.35 -3.01 8.26
C TYR A 130 24.42 -2.98 7.18
N THR A 131 24.70 -4.14 6.54
CA THR A 131 25.69 -4.24 5.46
C THR A 131 25.16 -3.61 4.18
N LEU A 132 23.87 -3.77 3.92
CA LEU A 132 23.20 -3.16 2.78
C LEU A 132 22.70 -1.74 3.07
N GLY A 133 22.67 -1.33 4.33
CA GLY A 133 22.12 -0.04 4.76
C GLY A 133 20.61 0.06 4.66
N VAL A 134 19.89 -1.09 4.66
CA VAL A 134 18.43 -1.16 4.62
C VAL A 134 17.86 -1.57 5.97
N PHE A 135 16.68 -1.06 6.31
CA PHE A 135 16.05 -1.30 7.60
C PHE A 135 14.63 -1.83 7.43
N ASN A 136 14.17 -2.54 8.45
CA ASN A 136 12.78 -3.03 8.50
C ASN A 136 11.79 -1.88 8.29
N GLY A 137 10.92 -2.05 7.30
CA GLY A 137 9.95 -1.03 6.89
C GLY A 137 10.42 -0.16 5.73
N ASP A 138 11.69 -0.19 5.31
CA ASP A 138 12.12 0.50 4.08
C ASP A 138 11.39 -0.09 2.87
N ILE A 139 10.84 0.79 2.04
CA ILE A 139 10.09 0.41 0.84
C ILE A 139 10.79 0.95 -0.39
N GLY A 140 10.99 0.08 -1.37
CA GLY A 140 11.60 0.42 -2.67
C GLY A 140 10.87 -0.24 -3.83
N ILE A 141 11.31 0.09 -5.04
CA ILE A 141 10.78 -0.47 -6.28
C ILE A 141 11.88 -1.22 -7.03
N THR A 142 11.55 -2.43 -7.48
CA THR A 142 12.44 -3.26 -8.29
C THR A 142 12.44 -2.77 -9.73
N LEU A 143 13.61 -2.51 -10.28
CA LEU A 143 13.82 -2.25 -11.70
C LEU A 143 14.73 -3.30 -12.30
N GLU A 144 14.45 -3.68 -13.54
CA GLU A 144 15.30 -4.57 -14.33
C GLU A 144 16.37 -3.74 -15.05
N GLU A 145 17.61 -4.20 -14.96
CA GLU A 145 18.77 -3.65 -15.65
C GLU A 145 19.45 -4.75 -16.44
N ASP A 146 20.47 -4.43 -17.25
CA ASP A 146 21.15 -5.37 -18.14
C ASP A 146 21.75 -6.59 -17.42
N ASP A 147 22.16 -6.42 -16.16
CA ASP A 147 22.82 -7.43 -15.34
C ASP A 147 21.95 -8.01 -14.22
N GLY A 148 20.64 -7.65 -14.16
CA GLY A 148 19.70 -8.23 -13.22
C GLY A 148 18.72 -7.23 -12.59
N PHE A 149 18.11 -7.64 -11.49
CA PHE A 149 17.15 -6.82 -10.78
C PHE A 149 17.79 -6.04 -9.63
N TYR A 150 17.43 -4.77 -9.54
CA TYR A 150 17.84 -3.88 -8.46
C TYR A 150 16.64 -3.21 -7.82
N VAL A 151 16.69 -3.05 -6.50
CA VAL A 151 15.66 -2.32 -5.74
C VAL A 151 16.19 -0.93 -5.44
N TYR A 152 15.40 0.05 -5.82
CA TYR A 152 15.65 1.45 -5.56
C TYR A 152 14.81 1.94 -4.39
N PHE A 153 15.48 2.39 -3.35
CA PHE A 153 14.85 2.98 -2.17
C PHE A 153 14.91 4.52 -2.25
N PRO A 154 13.92 5.24 -1.67
CA PRO A 154 13.99 6.68 -1.58
C PRO A 154 15.31 7.16 -0.97
N ALA A 155 15.83 8.26 -1.50
CA ALA A 155 17.02 8.88 -0.95
C ALA A 155 16.79 9.28 0.53
N ARG A 156 17.76 8.98 1.36
CA ARG A 156 17.85 9.58 2.69
C ARG A 156 18.61 10.90 2.62
N ASP A 157 19.68 10.90 1.81
CA ASP A 157 20.49 12.08 1.49
C ASP A 157 20.94 11.95 0.01
N GLY A 158 20.46 12.86 -0.87
CA GLY A 158 20.90 12.91 -2.28
C GLY A 158 20.18 11.93 -3.21
N GLU A 159 20.88 10.97 -3.79
CA GLU A 159 20.35 10.04 -4.80
C GLU A 159 19.65 8.82 -4.18
N PRO A 160 18.65 8.21 -4.90
CA PRO A 160 18.03 6.97 -4.49
C PRO A 160 19.07 5.86 -4.26
N MET A 161 18.90 5.11 -3.17
CA MET A 161 19.80 4.01 -2.84
C MET A 161 19.46 2.78 -3.68
N ARG A 162 20.46 2.24 -4.40
CA ARG A 162 20.35 1.07 -5.28
C ARG A 162 20.92 -0.18 -4.57
N VAL A 163 20.13 -1.24 -4.49
CA VAL A 163 20.52 -2.51 -3.86
C VAL A 163 20.18 -3.66 -4.81
N SER A 164 21.12 -4.59 -5.05
CA SER A 164 20.85 -5.79 -5.84
C SER A 164 19.74 -6.63 -5.17
N ALA A 165 18.72 -6.98 -5.95
CA ALA A 165 17.58 -7.77 -5.47
C ALA A 165 18.02 -9.15 -4.94
N ALA A 166 19.04 -9.75 -5.55
CA ALA A 166 19.61 -11.03 -5.11
C ALA A 166 20.20 -10.99 -3.68
N ARG A 167 20.53 -9.79 -3.18
CA ARG A 167 21.07 -9.59 -1.82
C ARG A 167 19.98 -9.31 -0.79
N LEU A 168 18.75 -9.00 -1.20
CA LEU A 168 17.61 -8.73 -0.31
C LEU A 168 16.91 -10.03 0.11
N ALA A 169 17.51 -10.75 1.06
CA ALA A 169 16.97 -12.01 1.55
C ALA A 169 15.64 -11.87 2.30
N HIS A 170 15.44 -10.74 2.98
CA HIS A 170 14.28 -10.48 3.84
C HIS A 170 13.44 -9.34 3.31
N SER A 171 12.61 -9.64 2.31
CA SER A 171 11.68 -8.68 1.71
C SER A 171 10.36 -9.32 1.33
N GLU A 172 9.30 -8.52 1.30
CA GLU A 172 7.98 -8.94 0.83
C GLU A 172 7.39 -7.90 -0.13
N THR A 173 6.44 -8.31 -0.97
CA THR A 173 5.74 -7.38 -1.89
C THR A 173 4.96 -6.34 -1.11
N ALA A 174 5.02 -5.08 -1.54
CA ALA A 174 4.52 -3.91 -0.81
C ALA A 174 3.45 -3.09 -1.56
N LEU A 175 2.69 -3.69 -2.49
CA LEU A 175 1.48 -3.05 -3.05
C LEU A 175 0.42 -2.89 -1.97
N ALA A 176 0.26 -3.90 -1.11
CA ALA A 176 -0.57 -3.85 0.07
C ALA A 176 0.27 -4.12 1.33
N LEU A 177 -0.05 -3.43 2.42
CA LEU A 177 0.57 -3.58 3.74
C LEU A 177 -0.51 -3.88 4.78
N THR A 178 -0.12 -4.41 5.95
CA THR A 178 -1.03 -4.37 7.09
C THR A 178 -1.13 -2.94 7.63
N ILE A 179 -2.28 -2.59 8.20
CA ILE A 179 -2.46 -1.30 8.88
C ILE A 179 -1.34 -1.09 9.93
N HIS A 180 -0.94 -2.12 10.68
CA HIS A 180 0.14 -2.04 11.65
C HIS A 180 1.48 -1.64 11.02
N LYS A 181 1.83 -2.23 9.86
CA LYS A 181 3.09 -1.91 9.17
C LYS A 181 3.10 -0.52 8.52
N SER A 182 1.95 0.11 8.37
CA SER A 182 1.84 1.49 7.88
C SER A 182 2.03 2.54 8.99
N GLN A 183 2.16 2.13 10.25
CA GLN A 183 2.40 3.08 11.35
C GLN A 183 3.68 3.87 11.11
N GLY A 184 3.60 5.19 11.31
CA GLY A 184 4.71 6.11 11.02
C GLY A 184 4.78 6.58 9.55
N SER A 185 4.07 5.93 8.63
CA SER A 185 3.98 6.35 7.22
C SER A 185 2.70 7.13 6.95
N GLU A 186 2.71 7.92 5.89
CA GLU A 186 1.58 8.72 5.42
C GLU A 186 1.53 8.68 3.90
N PHE A 187 0.32 8.59 3.35
CA PHE A 187 0.10 8.49 1.91
C PHE A 187 -0.93 9.54 1.48
N LYS A 188 -0.84 10.02 0.26
CA LYS A 188 -1.83 10.96 -0.27
C LYS A 188 -3.23 10.34 -0.31
N GLN A 189 -3.31 9.06 -0.62
CA GLN A 189 -4.54 8.29 -0.66
C GLN A 189 -4.32 6.88 -0.10
N VAL A 190 -5.28 6.37 0.64
CA VAL A 190 -5.27 4.99 1.14
C VAL A 190 -6.57 4.27 0.80
N ALA A 191 -6.48 2.98 0.54
CA ALA A 191 -7.62 2.08 0.56
C ALA A 191 -7.51 1.15 1.77
N VAL A 192 -8.47 1.19 2.68
CA VAL A 192 -8.52 0.30 3.83
C VAL A 192 -9.39 -0.91 3.48
N VAL A 193 -8.80 -2.10 3.48
CA VAL A 193 -9.49 -3.37 3.19
C VAL A 193 -9.79 -4.09 4.50
N LEU A 194 -11.08 -4.31 4.73
CA LEU A 194 -11.58 -5.03 5.90
C LEU A 194 -12.05 -6.42 5.49
N PRO A 195 -11.92 -7.43 6.35
CA PRO A 195 -12.47 -8.76 6.09
C PRO A 195 -14.00 -8.76 6.13
N LYS A 196 -14.60 -9.79 5.55
CA LYS A 196 -16.05 -9.99 5.59
C LYS A 196 -16.52 -10.41 6.98
N GLU A 197 -15.70 -11.16 7.69
CA GLU A 197 -16.02 -11.77 8.98
C GLU A 197 -15.49 -10.89 10.11
N ASP A 198 -16.25 -10.83 11.18
CA ASP A 198 -15.78 -10.15 12.40
C ASP A 198 -14.61 -10.93 13.01
N THR A 199 -13.57 -10.21 13.41
CA THR A 199 -12.37 -10.79 14.00
C THR A 199 -11.88 -9.93 15.16
N PRO A 200 -11.27 -10.52 16.20
CA PRO A 200 -10.77 -9.77 17.36
C PRO A 200 -9.74 -8.68 17.02
N ILE A 201 -9.11 -8.76 15.83
CA ILE A 201 -8.12 -7.75 15.39
C ILE A 201 -8.79 -6.46 14.88
N LEU A 202 -10.08 -6.50 14.52
CA LEU A 202 -10.84 -5.34 14.03
C LEU A 202 -11.25 -4.43 15.20
N THR A 203 -10.28 -3.80 15.81
CA THR A 203 -10.52 -2.81 16.85
C THR A 203 -10.73 -1.41 16.27
N ARG A 204 -11.36 -0.53 17.04
CA ARG A 204 -11.53 0.89 16.66
C ARG A 204 -10.20 1.57 16.43
N GLU A 205 -9.21 1.26 17.26
CA GLU A 205 -7.85 1.79 17.18
C GLU A 205 -7.16 1.38 15.88
N LEU A 206 -7.39 0.13 15.43
CA LEU A 206 -6.86 -0.33 14.15
C LEU A 206 -7.48 0.44 12.99
N LEU A 207 -8.82 0.56 12.98
CA LEU A 207 -9.54 1.30 11.94
C LEU A 207 -9.12 2.77 11.91
N TYR A 208 -9.09 3.43 13.07
CA TYR A 208 -8.58 4.79 13.22
C TYR A 208 -7.17 4.93 12.65
N THR A 209 -6.27 4.01 13.00
CA THR A 209 -4.90 4.00 12.48
C THR A 209 -4.90 3.92 10.96
N GLY A 210 -5.72 3.03 10.36
CA GLY A 210 -5.79 2.85 8.91
C GLY A 210 -6.27 4.10 8.16
N ILE A 211 -7.40 4.67 8.58
CA ILE A 211 -7.99 5.83 7.90
C ILE A 211 -7.14 7.09 8.05
N THR A 212 -6.45 7.24 9.17
CA THR A 212 -5.58 8.41 9.44
C THR A 212 -4.20 8.31 8.78
N ARG A 213 -3.92 7.30 7.96
CA ARG A 213 -2.72 7.25 7.10
C ARG A 213 -2.88 8.09 5.83
N ALA A 214 -4.09 8.46 5.43
CA ALA A 214 -4.32 9.42 4.34
C ALA A 214 -3.91 10.84 4.76
N LYS A 215 -3.56 11.67 3.73
CA LYS A 215 -3.26 13.12 3.90
C LYS A 215 -4.36 13.95 3.33
#